data_7349ab7f4d04f5d0abe1277d3e7ec465
#
_entry.id   7349ab7f4d04f5d0abe1277d3e7ec465
#
_cell.length_a   1.000
_cell.length_b   1.000
_cell.length_c   1.000
_cell.angle_alpha   90.00
_cell.angle_beta   90.00
_cell.angle_gamma   90.00
#
_symmetry.space_group_name_H-M   'P 1'
#
loop_
_entity.id
_entity.type
_entity.pdbx_description
1 polymer ?
#
loop_
_entity_poly.entity_id
_entity_poly.type
_entity_poly.pdbx_seq_one_letter_code
_entity_poly.pdbx_strand_id
1 'polypeptide(L)'
;ERWTHETEVMLEKDPGDPKLDRLRIICLYEADYNLFLKIMWAHRLIRSAEDNGLLGETQGGGRPYKRANDVAIRKQLSYAYSRITRTNLGCADFDATACFDRIVAALALLCARSYGMPKDACKLHGITIDRMRHHIKTAMGVSTAFFQSRENERLFGSGQGSAGSMPLWTTLSVILFKAIRRLCTHELAMTNPDGTVTSNRSTDAYVDDTTNVLGDQRWNIDGKEIEETELSKRLTEQAQAWADILHTSGGKL
;
A
#
# COMPACT_ATOMS: atom_id res chain seq x y z
N GLU A 1 -5.90 -21.21 -20.87
CA GLU A 1 -7.11 -20.42 -21.26
C GLU A 1 -8.07 -20.18 -20.08
N ARG A 2 -8.39 -21.19 -19.22
CA ARG A 2 -9.37 -21.05 -18.14
C ARG A 2 -9.02 -19.94 -17.14
N TRP A 3 -7.75 -19.75 -16.80
CA TRP A 3 -7.29 -18.74 -15.84
C TRP A 3 -7.38 -17.29 -16.35
N THR A 4 -7.66 -17.11 -17.63
CA THR A 4 -7.77 -15.78 -18.24
C THR A 4 -9.21 -15.27 -18.32
N HIS A 5 -10.08 -15.75 -17.46
CA HIS A 5 -11.44 -15.25 -17.30
C HIS A 5 -11.69 -14.86 -15.85
N GLU A 6 -12.28 -13.71 -15.65
CA GLU A 6 -12.77 -13.27 -14.36
C GLU A 6 -14.16 -12.65 -14.48
N THR A 7 -14.84 -12.59 -13.35
CA THR A 7 -16.15 -11.95 -13.25
C THR A 7 -16.06 -10.78 -12.28
N GLU A 8 -16.36 -9.58 -12.74
CA GLU A 8 -16.42 -8.38 -11.91
C GLU A 8 -17.82 -8.21 -11.32
N VAL A 9 -17.88 -8.22 -10.00
CA VAL A 9 -19.10 -7.93 -9.23
C VAL A 9 -19.01 -6.52 -8.69
N MET A 10 -19.96 -5.69 -9.04
CA MET A 10 -20.03 -4.31 -8.60
C MET A 10 -20.87 -4.20 -7.33
N LEU A 11 -20.25 -3.84 -6.22
CA LEU A 11 -20.91 -3.65 -4.94
C LEU A 11 -21.02 -2.15 -4.63
N GLU A 12 -22.18 -1.72 -4.14
CA GLU A 12 -22.35 -0.36 -3.64
C GLU A 12 -21.41 -0.09 -2.45
N LYS A 13 -20.69 1.01 -2.47
CA LYS A 13 -19.92 1.49 -1.30
C LYS A 13 -20.86 2.00 -0.23
N ASP A 14 -21.86 2.75 -0.67
CA ASP A 14 -22.91 3.32 0.19
C ASP A 14 -24.26 2.68 -0.22
N PRO A 15 -24.90 1.92 0.66
CA PRO A 15 -26.18 1.27 0.32
C PRO A 15 -27.22 2.27 -0.19
N GLY A 16 -27.80 2.01 -1.36
CA GLY A 16 -28.81 2.87 -1.99
C GLY A 16 -28.26 4.00 -2.87
N ASP A 17 -26.93 4.10 -3.08
CA ASP A 17 -26.33 5.04 -4.03
C ASP A 17 -25.55 4.30 -5.14
N PRO A 18 -26.23 3.78 -6.19
CA PRO A 18 -25.62 2.92 -7.22
C PRO A 18 -24.88 3.71 -8.30
N LYS A 19 -24.23 4.81 -7.97
CA LYS A 19 -23.43 5.58 -8.93
C LYS A 19 -22.18 4.79 -9.33
N LEU A 20 -21.83 4.81 -10.62
CA LEU A 20 -20.71 4.05 -11.18
C LEU A 20 -19.36 4.37 -10.51
N ASP A 21 -19.13 5.62 -10.17
CA ASP A 21 -17.94 6.09 -9.47
C ASP A 21 -17.90 5.71 -7.98
N ARG A 22 -19.06 5.24 -7.45
CA ARG A 22 -19.24 4.77 -6.07
C ARG A 22 -19.44 3.27 -5.96
N LEU A 23 -19.04 2.51 -6.95
CA LEU A 23 -19.06 1.07 -6.89
C LEU A 23 -17.67 0.53 -6.46
N ARG A 24 -17.69 -0.55 -5.69
CA ARG A 24 -16.51 -1.37 -5.42
C ARG A 24 -16.52 -2.54 -6.36
N ILE A 25 -15.49 -2.65 -7.20
CA ILE A 25 -15.36 -3.73 -8.15
C ILE A 25 -14.65 -4.90 -7.47
N ILE A 26 -15.32 -6.03 -7.36
CA ILE A 26 -14.74 -7.26 -6.80
C ILE A 26 -14.50 -8.24 -7.96
N CYS A 27 -13.23 -8.55 -8.18
CA CYS A 27 -12.80 -9.47 -9.21
C CYS A 27 -12.85 -10.92 -8.71
N LEU A 28 -13.71 -11.73 -9.29
CA LEU A 28 -13.82 -13.15 -8.99
C LEU A 28 -13.01 -13.95 -10.01
N TYR A 29 -11.84 -14.39 -9.58
CA TYR A 29 -10.95 -15.25 -10.38
C TYR A 29 -11.34 -16.71 -10.29
N GLU A 30 -10.90 -17.51 -11.28
CA GLU A 30 -10.97 -18.96 -11.18
C GLU A 30 -10.33 -19.46 -9.87
N ALA A 31 -11.00 -20.41 -9.21
CA ALA A 31 -10.65 -20.83 -7.85
C ALA A 31 -9.23 -21.40 -7.75
N ASP A 32 -8.82 -22.20 -8.71
CA ASP A 32 -7.48 -22.80 -8.75
C ASP A 32 -6.39 -21.78 -9.09
N TYR A 33 -6.68 -20.77 -9.90
CA TYR A 33 -5.77 -19.65 -10.13
C TYR A 33 -5.62 -18.81 -8.86
N ASN A 34 -6.72 -18.50 -8.19
CA ASN A 34 -6.67 -17.75 -6.93
C ASN A 34 -5.97 -18.53 -5.82
N LEU A 35 -6.13 -19.86 -5.79
CA LEU A 35 -5.37 -20.73 -4.89
C LEU A 35 -3.86 -20.70 -5.21
N PHE A 36 -3.49 -20.76 -6.50
CA PHE A 36 -2.09 -20.63 -6.93
C PHE A 36 -1.50 -19.29 -6.44
N LEU A 37 -2.21 -18.19 -6.63
CA LEU A 37 -1.78 -16.87 -6.15
C LEU A 37 -1.62 -16.86 -4.62
N LYS A 38 -2.58 -17.42 -3.88
CA LYS A 38 -2.50 -17.53 -2.43
C LYS A 38 -1.25 -18.29 -1.97
N ILE A 39 -0.95 -19.42 -2.60
CA ILE A 39 0.23 -20.23 -2.24
C ILE A 39 1.52 -19.50 -2.58
N MET A 40 1.63 -18.97 -3.79
CA MET A 40 2.89 -18.38 -4.27
C MET A 40 3.16 -17.01 -3.64
N TRP A 41 2.17 -16.13 -3.65
CA TRP A 41 2.36 -14.74 -3.19
C TRP A 41 2.14 -14.58 -1.69
N ALA A 42 1.01 -15.04 -1.14
CA ALA A 42 0.74 -14.84 0.27
C ALA A 42 1.57 -15.77 1.17
N HIS A 43 1.56 -17.08 0.91
CA HIS A 43 2.22 -18.02 1.80
C HIS A 43 3.73 -18.13 1.58
N ARG A 44 4.21 -18.10 0.33
CA ARG A 44 5.65 -18.26 0.07
C ARG A 44 6.38 -16.92 0.09
N LEU A 45 5.98 -15.97 -0.76
CA LEU A 45 6.70 -14.70 -0.89
C LEU A 45 6.66 -13.89 0.40
N ILE A 46 5.46 -13.56 0.88
CA ILE A 46 5.33 -12.68 2.05
C ILE A 46 5.92 -13.34 3.29
N ARG A 47 5.67 -14.62 3.50
CA ARG A 47 6.24 -15.32 4.65
C ARG A 47 7.77 -15.38 4.61
N SER A 48 8.34 -15.72 3.46
CA SER A 48 9.79 -15.70 3.29
C SER A 48 10.38 -14.30 3.49
N ALA A 49 9.73 -13.26 2.95
CA ALA A 49 10.17 -11.89 3.13
C ALA A 49 10.06 -11.43 4.60
N GLU A 50 9.02 -11.85 5.33
CA GLU A 50 8.86 -11.60 6.77
C GLU A 50 9.93 -12.31 7.59
N ASP A 51 10.11 -13.63 7.40
CA ASP A 51 11.08 -14.44 8.11
C ASP A 51 12.52 -13.97 7.93
N ASN A 52 12.82 -13.31 6.80
CA ASN A 52 14.12 -12.69 6.50
C ASN A 52 14.21 -11.19 6.84
N GLY A 53 13.19 -10.60 7.48
CA GLY A 53 13.20 -9.20 7.90
C GLY A 53 13.23 -8.17 6.74
N LEU A 54 12.80 -8.56 5.54
CA LEU A 54 12.90 -7.71 4.34
C LEU A 54 11.83 -6.63 4.25
N LEU A 55 10.68 -6.81 4.93
CA LEU A 55 9.52 -5.95 4.81
C LEU A 55 9.58 -4.69 5.70
N GLY A 56 10.56 -4.60 6.62
CA GLY A 56 10.68 -3.44 7.52
C GLY A 56 9.46 -3.28 8.45
N GLU A 57 9.29 -2.10 9.04
CA GLU A 57 8.24 -1.85 10.05
C GLU A 57 7.09 -0.95 9.56
N THR A 58 7.25 -0.28 8.43
CA THR A 58 6.31 0.76 7.96
C THR A 58 4.96 0.19 7.54
N GLN A 59 4.94 -0.83 6.67
CA GLN A 59 3.70 -1.47 6.21
C GLN A 59 3.28 -2.57 7.17
N GLY A 60 2.09 -2.42 7.78
CA GLY A 60 1.50 -3.44 8.66
C GLY A 60 0.49 -4.34 7.95
N GLY A 61 -0.06 -3.91 6.80
CA GLY A 61 -1.09 -4.65 6.08
C GLY A 61 -0.54 -5.81 5.25
N GLY A 62 -1.34 -6.88 5.13
CA GLY A 62 -1.00 -8.05 4.31
C GLY A 62 0.15 -8.90 4.84
N ARG A 63 0.53 -8.74 6.11
CA ARG A 63 1.66 -9.41 6.76
C ARG A 63 1.20 -10.35 7.87
N PRO A 64 1.84 -11.53 8.04
CA PRO A 64 1.56 -12.41 9.16
C PRO A 64 1.89 -11.71 10.49
N TYR A 65 1.05 -11.93 11.50
CA TYR A 65 1.19 -11.42 12.88
C TYR A 65 1.14 -9.89 13.04
N LYS A 66 0.90 -9.12 11.99
CA LYS A 66 0.67 -7.66 12.04
C LYS A 66 -0.84 -7.37 11.97
N ARG A 67 -1.29 -6.41 12.76
CA ARG A 67 -2.70 -6.02 12.86
C ARG A 67 -2.86 -4.51 12.70
N ALA A 68 -4.02 -4.04 12.29
CA ALA A 68 -4.32 -2.62 12.22
C ALA A 68 -4.11 -1.92 13.58
N ASN A 69 -4.45 -2.61 14.68
CA ASN A 69 -4.22 -2.10 16.03
C ASN A 69 -2.74 -1.81 16.33
N ASP A 70 -1.80 -2.56 15.75
CA ASP A 70 -0.36 -2.32 15.96
C ASP A 70 0.06 -0.97 15.37
N VAL A 71 -0.51 -0.61 14.20
CA VAL A 71 -0.29 0.69 13.56
C VAL A 71 -0.98 1.81 14.34
N ALA A 72 -2.22 1.57 14.78
CA ALA A 72 -2.97 2.53 15.61
C ALA A 72 -2.25 2.83 16.95
N ILE A 73 -1.74 1.80 17.62
CA ILE A 73 -0.96 1.95 18.86
C ILE A 73 0.31 2.76 18.61
N ARG A 74 1.03 2.47 17.52
CA ARG A 74 2.23 3.27 17.17
C ARG A 74 1.90 4.74 16.97
N LYS A 75 0.79 5.06 16.30
CA LYS A 75 0.31 6.44 16.13
C LYS A 75 -0.01 7.08 17.47
N GLN A 76 -0.72 6.38 18.35
CA GLN A 76 -1.02 6.87 19.70
C GLN A 76 0.24 7.11 20.55
N LEU A 77 1.23 6.23 20.44
CA LEU A 77 2.52 6.42 21.12
C LEU A 77 3.26 7.67 20.63
N SER A 78 3.18 7.99 19.32
CA SER A 78 3.75 9.24 18.78
C SER A 78 3.07 10.47 19.38
N TYR A 79 1.74 10.45 19.51
CA TYR A 79 0.99 11.54 20.15
C TYR A 79 1.33 11.66 21.65
N ALA A 80 1.40 10.54 22.37
CA ALA A 80 1.75 10.54 23.78
C ALA A 80 3.18 11.05 24.00
N TYR A 81 4.13 10.61 23.19
CA TYR A 81 5.52 11.07 23.24
C TYR A 81 5.62 12.59 23.02
N SER A 82 5.00 13.09 21.95
CA SER A 82 4.96 14.54 21.66
C SER A 82 4.39 15.35 22.81
N ARG A 83 3.30 14.88 23.44
CA ARG A 83 2.69 15.54 24.61
C ARG A 83 3.61 15.58 25.84
N ILE A 84 4.29 14.45 26.12
CA ILE A 84 5.17 14.33 27.29
C ILE A 84 6.44 15.17 27.10
N THR A 85 7.03 15.10 25.91
CA THR A 85 8.29 15.80 25.60
C THR A 85 8.08 17.24 25.14
N ARG A 86 6.82 17.65 24.92
CA ARG A 86 6.45 18.95 24.33
C ARG A 86 7.11 19.19 22.97
N THR A 87 7.31 18.12 22.21
CA THR A 87 7.86 18.17 20.84
C THR A 87 6.72 18.46 19.88
N ASN A 88 6.94 19.35 18.91
CA ASN A 88 5.97 19.59 17.86
C ASN A 88 5.84 18.35 16.98
N LEU A 89 4.61 17.96 16.71
CA LEU A 89 4.26 16.77 15.90
C LEU A 89 3.34 17.16 14.75
N GLY A 90 3.76 16.89 13.54
CA GLY A 90 2.92 16.94 12.35
C GLY A 90 2.51 15.53 11.92
N CYS A 91 1.23 15.34 11.61
CA CYS A 91 0.70 14.11 11.06
C CYS A 91 -0.18 14.41 9.85
N ALA A 92 -0.01 13.66 8.76
CA ALA A 92 -0.90 13.70 7.61
C ALA A 92 -1.34 12.28 7.25
N ASP A 93 -2.66 12.10 7.16
CA ASP A 93 -3.27 10.82 6.80
C ASP A 93 -3.68 10.84 5.32
N PHE A 94 -3.41 9.76 4.61
CA PHE A 94 -3.69 9.60 3.19
C PHE A 94 -4.38 8.28 2.93
N ASP A 95 -5.31 8.29 2.00
CA ASP A 95 -5.98 7.12 1.45
C ASP A 95 -5.65 7.02 -0.05
N ALA A 96 -5.10 5.88 -0.48
CA ALA A 96 -4.77 5.67 -1.88
C ALA A 96 -6.03 5.30 -2.67
N THR A 97 -6.43 6.18 -3.58
CA THR A 97 -7.64 6.02 -4.41
C THR A 97 -7.55 4.77 -5.27
N ALA A 98 -8.49 3.83 -5.10
CA ALA A 98 -8.62 2.58 -5.87
C ALA A 98 -7.27 1.84 -5.97
N CYS A 99 -6.59 1.68 -4.84
CA CYS A 99 -5.21 1.21 -4.73
C CYS A 99 -4.93 -0.02 -5.60
N PHE A 100 -5.71 -1.10 -5.46
CA PHE A 100 -5.49 -2.34 -6.19
C PHE A 100 -5.77 -2.24 -7.69
N ASP A 101 -6.68 -1.36 -8.09
CA ASP A 101 -7.10 -1.20 -9.48
C ASP A 101 -6.13 -0.30 -10.28
N ARG A 102 -5.22 0.39 -9.58
CA ARG A 102 -4.24 1.31 -10.18
C ARG A 102 -2.82 0.77 -10.23
N ILE A 103 -2.52 -0.34 -9.57
CA ILE A 103 -1.17 -0.92 -9.54
C ILE A 103 -0.72 -1.22 -10.98
N VAL A 104 0.46 -0.73 -11.33
CA VAL A 104 1.16 -1.16 -12.56
C VAL A 104 1.69 -2.57 -12.32
N ALA A 105 0.98 -3.58 -12.85
CA ALA A 105 1.27 -4.99 -12.58
C ALA A 105 2.73 -5.37 -12.90
N ALA A 106 3.30 -4.86 -13.98
CA ALA A 106 4.70 -5.12 -14.35
C ALA A 106 5.68 -4.64 -13.28
N LEU A 107 5.45 -3.44 -12.72
CA LEU A 107 6.28 -2.88 -11.64
C LEU A 107 6.13 -3.70 -10.36
N ALA A 108 4.89 -4.05 -9.98
CA ALA A 108 4.63 -4.86 -8.79
C ALA A 108 5.29 -6.26 -8.89
N LEU A 109 5.24 -6.88 -10.06
CA LEU A 109 5.92 -8.16 -10.31
C LEU A 109 7.44 -8.03 -10.27
N LEU A 110 7.99 -6.92 -10.75
CA LEU A 110 9.42 -6.62 -10.62
C LEU A 110 9.82 -6.45 -9.15
N CYS A 111 9.00 -5.76 -8.36
CA CYS A 111 9.20 -5.67 -6.92
C CYS A 111 9.14 -7.05 -6.25
N ALA A 112 8.15 -7.88 -6.58
CA ALA A 112 8.07 -9.25 -6.06
C ALA A 112 9.32 -10.09 -6.41
N ARG A 113 9.89 -9.88 -7.59
CA ARG A 113 11.18 -10.47 -7.99
C ARG A 113 12.33 -10.07 -7.06
N SER A 114 12.39 -8.82 -6.65
CA SER A 114 13.43 -8.34 -5.72
C SER A 114 13.34 -8.97 -4.33
N TYR A 115 12.17 -9.48 -3.96
CA TYR A 115 11.93 -10.24 -2.73
C TYR A 115 12.08 -11.77 -2.91
N GLY A 116 12.57 -12.23 -4.07
CA GLY A 116 12.87 -13.64 -4.29
C GLY A 116 11.80 -14.45 -5.02
N MET A 117 10.72 -13.80 -5.52
CA MET A 117 9.73 -14.53 -6.33
C MET A 117 10.37 -15.13 -7.59
N PRO A 118 10.16 -16.42 -7.92
CA PRO A 118 10.69 -17.04 -9.13
C PRO A 118 10.25 -16.32 -10.40
N LYS A 119 11.16 -16.20 -11.38
CA LYS A 119 10.89 -15.52 -12.65
C LYS A 119 9.67 -16.11 -13.38
N ASP A 120 9.55 -17.43 -13.42
CA ASP A 120 8.48 -18.09 -14.15
C ASP A 120 7.11 -17.88 -13.48
N ALA A 121 7.05 -17.80 -12.14
CA ALA A 121 5.82 -17.45 -11.43
C ALA A 121 5.37 -16.03 -11.75
N CYS A 122 6.30 -15.05 -11.75
CA CYS A 122 6.00 -13.68 -12.16
C CYS A 122 5.59 -13.59 -13.63
N LYS A 123 6.28 -14.30 -14.52
CA LYS A 123 5.92 -14.35 -15.94
C LYS A 123 4.54 -14.95 -16.17
N LEU A 124 4.22 -16.06 -15.50
CA LEU A 124 2.91 -16.69 -15.59
C LEU A 124 1.81 -15.73 -15.11
N HIS A 125 1.99 -15.11 -13.95
CA HIS A 125 1.02 -14.15 -13.40
C HIS A 125 0.85 -12.94 -14.33
N GLY A 126 1.94 -12.35 -14.82
CA GLY A 126 1.91 -11.21 -15.73
C GLY A 126 1.18 -11.53 -17.04
N ILE A 127 1.47 -12.68 -17.66
CA ILE A 127 0.76 -13.13 -18.89
C ILE A 127 -0.73 -13.37 -18.60
N THR A 128 -1.06 -13.92 -17.44
CA THR A 128 -2.46 -14.18 -17.08
C THR A 128 -3.23 -12.87 -16.92
N ILE A 129 -2.68 -11.87 -16.19
CA ILE A 129 -3.31 -10.54 -16.08
C ILE A 129 -3.45 -9.87 -17.45
N ASP A 130 -2.38 -9.88 -18.26
CA ASP A 130 -2.38 -9.22 -19.59
C ASP A 130 -3.42 -9.81 -20.54
N ARG A 131 -3.74 -11.08 -20.39
CA ARG A 131 -4.73 -11.81 -21.20
C ARG A 131 -6.09 -11.96 -20.52
N MET A 132 -6.29 -11.35 -19.35
CA MET A 132 -7.53 -11.47 -18.60
C MET A 132 -8.69 -10.87 -19.38
N ARG A 133 -9.79 -11.62 -19.42
CA ARG A 133 -11.08 -11.22 -19.98
C ARG A 133 -12.02 -10.91 -18.81
N HIS A 134 -12.40 -9.67 -18.72
CA HIS A 134 -13.21 -9.14 -17.65
C HIS A 134 -14.68 -9.16 -18.03
N HIS A 135 -15.48 -9.97 -17.36
CA HIS A 135 -16.92 -10.08 -17.54
C HIS A 135 -17.64 -9.34 -16.42
N ILE A 136 -18.63 -8.52 -16.75
CA ILE A 136 -19.40 -7.77 -15.76
C ILE A 136 -20.58 -8.59 -15.29
N LYS A 137 -20.77 -8.73 -13.99
CA LYS A 137 -21.92 -9.36 -13.37
C LYS A 137 -22.91 -8.30 -12.87
N THR A 138 -24.15 -8.42 -13.33
CA THR A 138 -25.27 -7.60 -12.89
C THR A 138 -26.38 -8.49 -12.28
N ALA A 139 -27.46 -7.89 -11.83
CA ALA A 139 -28.67 -8.63 -11.40
C ALA A 139 -29.29 -9.48 -12.51
N MET A 140 -29.04 -9.14 -13.78
CA MET A 140 -29.52 -9.85 -14.97
C MET A 140 -28.66 -11.06 -15.35
N GLY A 141 -27.51 -11.23 -14.71
CA GLY A 141 -26.55 -12.31 -15.01
C GLY A 141 -25.15 -11.78 -15.33
N VAL A 142 -24.31 -12.66 -15.91
CA VAL A 142 -22.96 -12.35 -16.35
C VAL A 142 -22.98 -11.96 -17.82
N SER A 143 -22.25 -10.89 -18.18
CA SER A 143 -22.15 -10.44 -19.58
C SER A 143 -21.48 -11.50 -20.45
N THR A 144 -21.97 -11.66 -21.67
CA THR A 144 -21.30 -12.46 -22.72
C THR A 144 -20.15 -11.68 -23.35
N ALA A 145 -20.25 -10.36 -23.40
CA ALA A 145 -19.17 -9.47 -23.81
C ALA A 145 -18.14 -9.33 -22.67
N PHE A 146 -16.91 -9.06 -23.04
CA PHE A 146 -15.80 -8.83 -22.11
C PHE A 146 -14.94 -7.67 -22.58
N PHE A 147 -14.19 -7.08 -21.66
CA PHE A 147 -13.09 -6.18 -21.98
C PHE A 147 -11.76 -6.81 -21.54
N GLN A 148 -10.67 -6.39 -22.12
CA GLN A 148 -9.32 -6.88 -21.83
C GLN A 148 -8.26 -5.86 -22.23
N SER A 149 -7.03 -6.03 -21.76
CA SER A 149 -5.88 -5.24 -22.19
C SER A 149 -5.69 -5.33 -23.71
N ARG A 150 -5.39 -4.18 -24.33
CA ARG A 150 -5.00 -4.07 -25.73
C ARG A 150 -3.59 -3.50 -25.82
N GLU A 151 -2.96 -3.62 -26.97
CA GLU A 151 -1.57 -3.19 -27.16
C GLU A 151 -1.34 -1.73 -26.79
N ASN A 152 -2.27 -0.85 -27.14
CA ASN A 152 -2.20 0.59 -26.86
C ASN A 152 -3.08 1.05 -25.68
N GLU A 153 -3.82 0.14 -25.06
CA GLU A 153 -4.77 0.41 -23.97
C GLU A 153 -4.61 -0.67 -22.90
N ARG A 154 -3.50 -0.61 -22.16
CA ARG A 154 -3.24 -1.56 -21.08
C ARG A 154 -4.12 -1.26 -19.89
N LEU A 155 -4.77 -2.29 -19.37
CA LEU A 155 -5.46 -2.22 -18.09
C LEU A 155 -4.43 -2.26 -16.96
N PHE A 156 -4.68 -1.47 -15.94
CA PHE A 156 -3.92 -1.48 -14.70
C PHE A 156 -4.64 -2.32 -13.66
N GLY A 157 -3.96 -2.59 -12.58
CA GLY A 157 -4.52 -3.25 -11.42
C GLY A 157 -4.12 -4.70 -11.27
N SER A 158 -4.33 -5.17 -10.07
CA SER A 158 -4.15 -6.58 -9.68
C SER A 158 -5.48 -7.22 -9.29
N GLY A 159 -6.58 -6.45 -9.39
CA GLY A 159 -7.94 -6.86 -9.09
C GLY A 159 -8.25 -6.96 -7.58
N GLN A 160 -9.25 -6.24 -7.12
CA GLN A 160 -9.73 -6.38 -5.75
C GLN A 160 -10.49 -7.70 -5.60
N GLY A 161 -9.99 -8.63 -4.78
CA GLY A 161 -10.50 -10.01 -4.63
C GLY A 161 -9.49 -11.09 -5.04
N SER A 162 -8.38 -10.70 -5.67
CA SER A 162 -7.27 -11.60 -5.92
C SER A 162 -6.46 -11.86 -4.65
N ALA A 163 -6.14 -13.13 -4.39
CA ALA A 163 -5.22 -13.50 -3.31
C ALA A 163 -3.77 -13.02 -3.53
N GLY A 164 -3.44 -12.60 -4.75
CA GLY A 164 -2.14 -12.02 -5.11
C GLY A 164 -2.04 -10.52 -4.91
N SER A 165 -3.16 -9.79 -4.88
CA SER A 165 -3.15 -8.32 -4.90
C SER A 165 -2.55 -7.72 -3.63
N MET A 166 -2.95 -8.20 -2.46
CA MET A 166 -2.39 -7.75 -1.19
C MET A 166 -0.87 -8.00 -1.10
N PRO A 167 -0.34 -9.21 -1.38
CA PRO A 167 1.09 -9.45 -1.44
C PRO A 167 1.85 -8.57 -2.44
N LEU A 168 1.30 -8.35 -3.62
CA LEU A 168 1.90 -7.45 -4.62
C LEU A 168 1.96 -6.02 -4.10
N TRP A 169 0.88 -5.52 -3.52
CA TRP A 169 0.87 -4.20 -2.89
C TRP A 169 1.85 -4.10 -1.73
N THR A 170 1.89 -5.12 -0.84
CA THR A 170 2.83 -5.13 0.28
C THR A 170 4.29 -5.02 -0.19
N THR A 171 4.69 -5.81 -1.18
CA THR A 171 6.07 -5.74 -1.70
C THR A 171 6.37 -4.44 -2.43
N LEU A 172 5.42 -3.91 -3.19
CA LEU A 172 5.54 -2.63 -3.89
C LEU A 172 5.62 -1.47 -2.88
N SER A 173 4.64 -1.36 -1.98
CA SER A 173 4.54 -0.26 -1.02
C SER A 173 5.75 -0.17 -0.09
N VAL A 174 6.32 -1.30 0.35
CA VAL A 174 7.56 -1.29 1.14
C VAL A 174 8.73 -0.65 0.38
N ILE A 175 8.83 -0.86 -0.94
CA ILE A 175 9.85 -0.19 -1.76
C ILE A 175 9.57 1.30 -1.88
N LEU A 176 8.29 1.69 -2.09
CA LEU A 176 7.89 3.10 -2.13
C LEU A 176 8.18 3.79 -0.78
N PHE A 177 7.91 3.15 0.36
CA PHE A 177 8.24 3.68 1.68
C PHE A 177 9.75 3.80 1.94
N LYS A 178 10.55 2.87 1.41
CA LYS A 178 12.02 3.02 1.45
C LYS A 178 12.50 4.20 0.60
N ALA A 179 11.82 4.51 -0.51
CA ALA A 179 12.15 5.65 -1.35
C ALA A 179 11.78 6.98 -0.67
N ILE A 180 10.58 7.11 -0.12
CA ILE A 180 10.17 8.34 0.60
C ILE A 180 11.08 8.61 1.80
N ARG A 181 11.48 7.58 2.52
CA ARG A 181 12.39 7.69 3.66
C ARG A 181 13.77 8.22 3.30
N ARG A 182 14.21 8.01 2.06
CA ARG A 182 15.46 8.58 1.53
C ARG A 182 15.31 10.04 1.09
N LEU A 183 14.13 10.43 0.66
CA LEU A 183 13.84 11.80 0.21
C LEU A 183 13.48 12.70 1.39
N CYS A 184 12.76 12.18 2.37
CA CYS A 184 12.30 12.92 3.53
C CYS A 184 13.18 12.58 4.73
N THR A 185 14.06 13.53 5.08
CA THR A 185 15.05 13.35 6.15
C THR A 185 14.55 13.69 7.55
N HIS A 186 13.31 14.20 7.64
CA HIS A 186 12.70 14.59 8.90
C HIS A 186 11.83 13.46 9.44
N GLU A 187 12.30 12.84 10.52
CA GLU A 187 11.61 11.75 11.21
C GLU A 187 11.28 12.17 12.64
N LEU A 188 10.19 11.65 13.21
CA LEU A 188 9.98 11.71 14.64
C LEU A 188 10.92 10.69 15.30
N ALA A 189 11.93 11.15 16.02
CA ALA A 189 12.76 10.28 16.83
C ALA A 189 12.21 10.25 18.27
N MET A 190 11.76 9.08 18.68
CA MET A 190 11.29 8.84 20.05
C MET A 190 12.39 8.13 20.82
N THR A 191 12.87 8.76 21.89
CA THR A 191 13.93 8.21 22.74
C THR A 191 13.36 7.89 24.10
N ASN A 192 13.71 6.73 24.67
CA ASN A 192 13.33 6.36 26.03
C ASN A 192 14.00 7.30 27.07
N PRO A 193 13.50 7.33 28.32
CA PRO A 193 13.98 8.28 29.33
C PRO A 193 15.46 8.19 29.67
N ASP A 194 16.07 7.02 29.53
CA ASP A 194 17.49 6.80 29.80
C ASP A 194 18.39 7.03 28.58
N GLY A 195 17.82 7.38 27.41
CA GLY A 195 18.54 7.68 26.18
C GLY A 195 19.13 6.46 25.46
N THR A 196 18.86 5.24 25.93
CA THR A 196 19.49 4.01 25.41
C THR A 196 18.84 3.47 24.14
N VAL A 197 17.56 3.78 23.91
CA VAL A 197 16.79 3.30 22.77
C VAL A 197 16.13 4.45 22.05
N THR A 198 16.38 4.57 20.74
CA THR A 198 15.70 5.55 19.88
C THR A 198 14.98 4.82 18.75
N SER A 199 13.72 5.21 18.52
CA SER A 199 12.90 4.73 17.40
C SER A 199 12.55 5.90 16.50
N ASN A 200 12.98 5.84 15.26
CA ASN A 200 12.71 6.85 14.23
C ASN A 200 11.47 6.48 13.43
N ARG A 201 10.57 7.45 13.26
CA ARG A 201 9.30 7.24 12.55
C ARG A 201 9.04 8.38 11.57
N SER A 202 8.76 8.02 10.33
CA SER A 202 8.40 8.97 9.27
C SER A 202 7.07 8.62 8.62
N THR A 203 6.77 7.33 8.52
CA THR A 203 5.59 6.83 7.83
C THR A 203 5.14 5.53 8.48
N ASP A 204 3.84 5.40 8.69
CA ASP A 204 3.16 4.16 9.04
C ASP A 204 2.07 3.87 8.01
N ALA A 205 1.87 2.62 7.68
CA ALA A 205 0.83 2.21 6.75
C ALA A 205 0.15 0.91 7.16
N TYR A 206 -1.13 0.83 6.85
CA TYR A 206 -1.89 -0.41 6.92
C TYR A 206 -2.69 -0.57 5.63
N VAL A 207 -2.20 -1.43 4.74
CA VAL A 207 -2.68 -1.60 3.36
C VAL A 207 -2.50 -0.31 2.57
N ASP A 208 -3.55 0.39 2.20
CA ASP A 208 -3.62 1.64 1.46
C ASP A 208 -3.64 2.88 2.35
N ASP A 209 -4.13 2.75 3.57
CA ASP A 209 -4.08 3.82 4.57
C ASP A 209 -2.63 4.12 4.95
N THR A 210 -2.21 5.36 4.80
CA THR A 210 -0.85 5.81 5.09
C THR A 210 -0.89 7.05 6.00
N THR A 211 -0.07 7.05 7.04
CA THR A 211 0.16 8.22 7.90
C THR A 211 1.61 8.65 7.81
N ASN A 212 1.85 9.88 7.36
CA ASN A 212 3.16 10.50 7.50
C ASN A 212 3.26 11.19 8.86
N VAL A 213 4.41 11.03 9.51
CA VAL A 213 4.69 11.56 10.85
C VAL A 213 5.99 12.34 10.80
N LEU A 214 5.95 13.59 11.27
CA LEU A 214 7.10 14.45 11.43
C LEU A 214 7.21 14.92 12.87
N GLY A 215 8.42 14.91 13.42
CA GLY A 215 8.71 15.54 14.69
C GLY A 215 9.93 16.45 14.57
N ASP A 216 9.95 17.53 15.33
CA ASP A 216 11.12 18.36 15.38
C ASP A 216 11.86 18.21 16.70
N GLN A 217 13.07 17.67 16.62
CA GLN A 217 13.95 17.51 17.77
C GLN A 217 14.85 18.71 18.04
N ARG A 218 15.01 19.63 17.08
CA ARG A 218 15.89 20.80 17.25
C ARG A 218 15.37 21.78 18.30
N TRP A 219 14.10 21.65 18.65
CA TRP A 219 13.44 22.49 19.64
C TRP A 219 14.14 22.51 21.02
N ASN A 220 14.76 21.38 21.40
CA ASN A 220 15.45 21.27 22.68
C ASN A 220 16.90 21.75 22.68
N ILE A 221 17.55 21.91 21.50
CA ILE A 221 18.98 22.24 21.44
C ILE A 221 19.22 23.75 21.49
N ASP A 222 18.37 24.55 20.84
CA ASP A 222 18.58 26.00 20.73
C ASP A 222 17.53 26.85 21.46
N GLY A 223 16.53 26.25 22.10
CA GLY A 223 15.46 26.97 22.83
C GLY A 223 14.58 27.84 21.90
N LYS A 224 14.68 27.69 20.59
CA LYS A 224 13.86 28.41 19.62
C LYS A 224 12.68 27.54 19.21
N GLU A 225 11.50 28.07 19.39
CA GLU A 225 10.27 27.51 18.90
C GLU A 225 10.32 27.48 17.35
N ILE A 226 10.19 26.28 16.74
CA ILE A 226 10.01 26.19 15.30
C ILE A 226 8.65 26.76 15.01
N GLU A 227 8.59 27.73 14.13
CA GLU A 227 7.34 28.29 13.69
C GLU A 227 6.46 27.16 13.12
N GLU A 228 5.21 27.14 13.51
CA GLU A 228 4.18 26.20 13.03
C GLU A 228 4.16 26.16 11.49
N THR A 229 4.48 27.25 10.84
CA THR A 229 4.66 27.42 9.39
C THR A 229 5.74 26.51 8.82
N GLU A 230 6.87 26.33 9.48
CA GLU A 230 7.96 25.48 8.98
C GLU A 230 7.62 23.98 9.08
N LEU A 231 6.98 23.53 10.18
CA LEU A 231 6.52 22.17 10.33
C LEU A 231 5.45 21.83 9.29
N SER A 232 4.50 22.74 9.07
CA SER A 232 3.45 22.62 8.06
C SER A 232 4.05 22.53 6.65
N LYS A 233 5.05 23.33 6.32
CA LYS A 233 5.76 23.30 5.06
C LYS A 233 6.44 21.94 4.83
N ARG A 234 7.18 21.43 5.81
CA ARG A 234 7.86 20.13 5.73
C ARG A 234 6.87 18.99 5.59
N LEU A 235 5.73 19.04 6.29
CA LEU A 235 4.68 18.04 6.16
C LEU A 235 4.07 18.06 4.74
N THR A 236 3.86 19.25 4.16
CA THR A 236 3.38 19.42 2.79
C THR A 236 4.38 18.87 1.78
N GLU A 237 5.68 19.15 1.95
CA GLU A 237 6.75 18.61 1.09
C GLU A 237 6.80 17.07 1.15
N GLN A 238 6.67 16.49 2.35
CA GLN A 238 6.61 15.04 2.52
C GLN A 238 5.35 14.44 1.91
N ALA A 239 4.21 15.09 2.04
CA ALA A 239 2.96 14.70 1.42
C ALA A 239 3.05 14.69 -0.11
N GLN A 240 3.63 15.74 -0.68
CA GLN A 240 3.86 15.83 -2.12
C GLN A 240 4.84 14.74 -2.60
N ALA A 241 5.94 14.53 -1.89
CA ALA A 241 6.88 13.47 -2.22
C ALA A 241 6.21 12.08 -2.17
N TRP A 242 5.29 11.85 -1.24
CA TRP A 242 4.51 10.61 -1.19
C TRP A 242 3.58 10.49 -2.39
N ALA A 243 2.85 11.56 -2.74
CA ALA A 243 1.97 11.58 -3.91
C ALA A 243 2.75 11.29 -5.21
N ASP A 244 3.92 11.90 -5.39
CA ASP A 244 4.77 11.73 -6.57
C ASP A 244 5.31 10.29 -6.68
N ILE A 245 5.81 9.74 -5.57
CA ILE A 245 6.30 8.35 -5.52
C ILE A 245 5.15 7.37 -5.79
N LEU A 246 3.99 7.57 -5.17
CA LEU A 246 2.82 6.73 -5.37
C LEU A 246 2.37 6.78 -6.84
N HIS A 247 2.38 7.96 -7.46
CA HIS A 247 2.03 8.14 -8.86
C HIS A 247 2.94 7.33 -9.80
N THR A 248 4.21 7.16 -9.50
CA THR A 248 5.13 6.32 -10.29
C THR A 248 4.72 4.85 -10.36
N SER A 249 3.96 4.38 -9.38
CA SER A 249 3.42 3.02 -9.34
C SER A 249 2.03 2.87 -9.98
N GLY A 250 1.47 3.96 -10.50
CA GLY A 250 0.11 4.06 -11.02
C GLY A 250 -0.91 4.54 -9.97
N GLY A 251 -0.51 4.64 -8.70
CA GLY A 251 -1.38 5.09 -7.62
C GLY A 251 -1.77 6.57 -7.70
N LYS A 252 -2.75 6.94 -6.89
CA LYS A 252 -3.25 8.30 -6.74
C LYS A 252 -3.76 8.49 -5.30
N LEU A 253 -3.50 9.64 -4.71
CA LEU A 253 -4.16 10.12 -3.50
C LEU A 253 -5.51 10.73 -3.80
#